data_8483de7e67b6c5fa8903420e9edcec90
#
_entry.id   8483de7e67b6c5fa8903420e9edcec90
#
_cell.length_a   1.000
_cell.length_b   1.000
_cell.length_c   1.000
_cell.angle_alpha   90.00
_cell.angle_beta   90.00
_cell.angle_gamma   90.00
#
_symmetry.space_group_name_H-M   'P 1'
#
loop_
_entity.id
_entity.type
_entity.pdbx_description
1 polymer ?
#
loop_
_entity_poly.entity_id
_entity_poly.type
_entity_poly.pdbx_seq_one_letter_code
_entity_poly.pdbx_strand_id
1 'polypeptide(L)'
;MNPVNKVLSLFGVRLSRVNKTIKQISNKEKEFRGKYEHYYKLAENNKRGFKTIKEYRYQVGEHPISTKDLEFEFVAKYLYESKPVSILDIGSYRHFILGLLAHYNVTTVDIRGRKSILENENVVTCNAKALQFSDNSFDAVVSLECLPHLGLLRYGDDFDLDADIKAFKEMIRVLKPGGLLVFSTAITGGEPTIAFNARRNYSYEMIRDLCHGLDYVEEKYHLCRNGHRDVVRFFAETWQAC
;
A
#
# COMPACT_ATOMS: atom_id res chain seq x y z
N MET A 1 -12.92 27.67 -16.07
CA MET A 1 -13.25 26.38 -15.42
C MET A 1 -11.96 25.84 -14.86
N ASN A 2 -11.91 25.56 -13.55
CA ASN A 2 -10.70 25.13 -12.85
C ASN A 2 -10.19 23.80 -13.48
N PRO A 3 -8.89 23.67 -13.83
CA PRO A 3 -8.34 22.47 -14.45
C PRO A 3 -8.62 21.17 -13.68
N VAL A 4 -8.77 21.23 -12.35
CA VAL A 4 -9.20 20.11 -11.51
C VAL A 4 -10.61 19.61 -11.87
N ASN A 5 -11.54 20.50 -12.20
CA ASN A 5 -12.91 20.13 -12.60
C ASN A 5 -12.96 19.47 -13.97
N LYS A 6 -12.00 19.78 -14.84
CA LYS A 6 -11.92 19.18 -16.19
C LYS A 6 -11.42 17.73 -16.13
N VAL A 7 -10.48 17.44 -15.24
CA VAL A 7 -9.97 16.07 -15.00
C VAL A 7 -11.02 15.22 -14.30
N LEU A 8 -11.73 15.74 -13.31
CA LEU A 8 -12.77 15.00 -12.57
C LEU A 8 -14.02 14.71 -13.44
N SER A 9 -14.32 15.57 -14.42
CA SER A 9 -15.44 15.31 -15.36
C SER A 9 -15.16 14.15 -16.31
N LEU A 10 -13.91 13.85 -16.62
CA LEU A 10 -13.48 12.69 -17.40
C LEU A 10 -13.73 11.35 -16.69
N PHE A 11 -13.80 11.38 -15.35
CA PHE A 11 -14.03 10.19 -14.50
C PHE A 11 -15.46 10.12 -13.93
N GLY A 12 -16.39 10.93 -14.42
CA GLY A 12 -17.82 10.89 -14.04
C GLY A 12 -18.11 11.27 -12.57
N VAL A 13 -17.15 11.85 -11.84
CA VAL A 13 -17.31 12.23 -10.43
C VAL A 13 -18.00 13.59 -10.32
N ARG A 14 -19.27 13.60 -9.91
CA ARG A 14 -20.02 14.85 -9.64
C ARG A 14 -19.66 15.43 -8.27
N LEU A 15 -18.95 16.55 -8.24
CA LEU A 15 -18.62 17.33 -7.04
C LEU A 15 -19.84 17.70 -6.15
N SER A 16 -21.05 17.71 -6.69
CA SER A 16 -22.27 18.03 -5.96
C SER A 16 -22.61 17.05 -4.83
N ARG A 17 -22.26 15.76 -4.95
CA ARG A 17 -22.47 14.75 -3.89
C ARG A 17 -21.51 14.95 -2.71
N VAL A 18 -20.24 15.24 -2.98
CA VAL A 18 -19.20 15.46 -1.96
C VAL A 18 -19.55 16.64 -1.06
N ASN A 19 -19.99 17.76 -1.63
CA ASN A 19 -20.36 18.96 -0.87
C ASN A 19 -21.57 18.74 0.04
N LYS A 20 -22.55 17.93 -0.40
CA LYS A 20 -23.75 17.64 0.42
C LYS A 20 -23.41 16.76 1.63
N THR A 21 -22.58 15.76 1.44
CA THR A 21 -22.12 14.85 2.51
C THR A 21 -21.27 15.58 3.54
N ILE A 22 -20.32 16.41 3.13
CA ILE A 22 -19.51 17.24 4.03
C ILE A 22 -20.39 18.18 4.87
N LYS A 23 -21.40 18.80 4.27
CA LYS A 23 -22.32 19.69 4.98
C LYS A 23 -23.18 18.93 6.02
N GLN A 24 -23.61 17.72 5.70
CA GLN A 24 -24.37 16.87 6.65
C GLN A 24 -23.50 16.41 7.82
N ILE A 25 -22.25 16.01 7.58
CA ILE A 25 -21.30 15.63 8.64
C ILE A 25 -21.04 16.83 9.56
N SER A 26 -20.80 18.00 9.01
CA SER A 26 -20.57 19.24 9.77
C SER A 26 -21.77 19.62 10.69
N ASN A 27 -23.00 19.39 10.22
CA ASN A 27 -24.19 19.68 11.05
C ASN A 27 -24.35 18.67 12.20
N LYS A 28 -24.12 17.38 11.95
CA LYS A 28 -24.15 16.33 12.99
C LYS A 28 -23.06 16.56 14.04
N GLU A 29 -21.86 16.98 13.61
CA GLU A 29 -20.77 17.31 14.54
C GLU A 29 -21.13 18.50 15.44
N LYS A 30 -21.73 19.56 14.88
CA LYS A 30 -22.20 20.72 15.67
C LYS A 30 -23.24 20.31 16.70
N GLU A 31 -24.20 19.47 16.31
CA GLU A 31 -25.21 18.94 17.21
C GLU A 31 -24.58 18.12 18.35
N PHE A 32 -23.68 17.20 18.02
CA PHE A 32 -22.97 16.40 19.01
C PHE A 32 -22.14 17.29 19.96
N ARG A 33 -21.41 18.27 19.42
CA ARG A 33 -20.63 19.22 20.21
C ARG A 33 -21.49 19.97 21.22
N GLY A 34 -22.72 20.35 20.83
CA GLY A 34 -23.67 20.97 21.74
C GLY A 34 -24.16 20.08 22.88
N LYS A 35 -24.16 18.75 22.67
CA LYS A 35 -24.59 17.75 23.66
C LYS A 35 -23.42 17.11 24.43
N TYR A 36 -22.17 17.38 24.05
CA TYR A 36 -20.97 16.71 24.56
C TYR A 36 -20.86 16.79 26.09
N GLU A 37 -21.04 17.99 26.68
CA GLU A 37 -20.95 18.19 28.13
C GLU A 37 -22.03 17.40 28.89
N HIS A 38 -23.23 17.32 28.34
CA HIS A 38 -24.29 16.52 28.91
C HIS A 38 -23.92 15.04 28.98
N TYR A 39 -23.45 14.45 27.86
CA TYR A 39 -23.04 13.04 27.82
C TYR A 39 -21.79 12.76 28.67
N TYR A 40 -20.85 13.71 28.72
CA TYR A 40 -19.68 13.58 29.59
C TYR A 40 -20.09 13.47 31.08
N LYS A 41 -21.02 14.32 31.56
CA LYS A 41 -21.54 14.24 32.93
C LYS A 41 -22.29 12.92 33.20
N LEU A 42 -23.06 12.44 32.24
CA LEU A 42 -23.71 11.14 32.37
C LEU A 42 -22.68 10.00 32.51
N ALA A 43 -21.62 10.00 31.72
CA ALA A 43 -20.55 9.02 31.82
C ALA A 43 -19.79 9.16 33.17
N GLU A 44 -19.57 10.37 33.65
CA GLU A 44 -18.91 10.62 34.93
C GLU A 44 -19.74 10.10 36.12
N ASN A 45 -21.06 10.22 36.07
CA ASN A 45 -21.97 9.72 37.10
C ASN A 45 -22.18 8.20 37.05
N ASN A 46 -21.98 7.57 35.89
CA ASN A 46 -22.24 6.14 35.67
C ASN A 46 -20.96 5.33 35.29
N LYS A 47 -19.83 5.76 35.79
CA LYS A 47 -18.50 5.26 35.38
C LYS A 47 -18.16 3.81 35.75
N ARG A 48 -18.99 3.11 36.49
CA ARG A 48 -18.78 1.70 36.85
C ARG A 48 -17.35 1.33 37.24
N GLY A 49 -16.67 2.18 38.03
CA GLY A 49 -15.27 1.98 38.43
C GLY A 49 -14.21 2.59 37.50
N PHE A 50 -14.58 3.04 36.30
CA PHE A 50 -13.64 3.72 35.42
C PHE A 50 -13.41 5.19 35.86
N LYS A 51 -12.15 5.65 35.70
CA LYS A 51 -11.85 7.07 35.81
C LYS A 51 -12.25 7.74 34.48
N THR A 52 -13.17 8.70 34.51
CA THR A 52 -13.59 9.44 33.33
C THR A 52 -12.55 10.52 32.99
N ILE A 53 -12.12 10.58 31.73
CA ILE A 53 -11.22 11.58 31.18
C ILE A 53 -11.97 12.33 30.09
N LYS A 54 -11.84 13.66 30.08
CA LYS A 54 -12.48 14.51 29.07
C LYS A 54 -11.65 14.52 27.79
N GLU A 55 -12.17 13.90 26.73
CA GLU A 55 -11.57 13.89 25.41
C GLU A 55 -12.66 14.04 24.36
N TYR A 56 -12.48 14.95 23.41
CA TYR A 56 -13.43 15.16 22.33
C TYR A 56 -12.96 14.44 21.07
N ARG A 57 -13.75 13.49 20.59
CA ARG A 57 -13.61 12.86 19.28
C ARG A 57 -14.97 12.70 18.63
N TYR A 58 -15.05 13.03 17.37
CA TYR A 58 -16.26 12.82 16.57
C TYR A 58 -15.88 12.31 15.19
N GLN A 59 -16.25 11.09 14.91
CA GLN A 59 -15.97 10.40 13.65
C GLN A 59 -17.26 9.74 13.18
N VAL A 60 -17.99 10.45 12.32
CA VAL A 60 -19.28 10.00 11.78
C VAL A 60 -19.23 10.04 10.26
N GLY A 61 -20.00 9.16 9.62
CA GLY A 61 -20.10 9.03 8.17
C GLY A 61 -19.61 7.68 7.69
N GLU A 62 -19.23 7.63 6.45
CA GLU A 62 -18.62 6.43 5.87
C GLU A 62 -17.22 6.21 6.47
N HIS A 63 -16.84 4.97 6.67
CA HIS A 63 -15.49 4.64 7.10
C HIS A 63 -14.49 5.21 6.06
N PRO A 64 -13.48 5.97 6.47
CA PRO A 64 -12.52 6.52 5.52
C PRO A 64 -11.75 5.39 4.86
N ILE A 65 -11.69 5.42 3.53
CA ILE A 65 -10.86 4.51 2.73
C ILE A 65 -9.49 5.14 2.62
N SER A 66 -8.48 4.45 3.12
CA SER A 66 -7.08 4.83 3.00
C SER A 66 -6.46 4.26 1.71
N THR A 67 -5.30 4.78 1.31
CA THR A 67 -4.51 4.18 0.24
C THR A 67 -4.17 2.71 0.54
N LYS A 68 -3.96 2.38 1.81
CA LYS A 68 -3.65 1.01 2.24
C LYS A 68 -4.82 0.05 2.06
N ASP A 69 -6.07 0.51 2.30
CA ASP A 69 -7.24 -0.33 2.04
C ASP A 69 -7.32 -0.72 0.55
N LEU A 70 -7.13 0.25 -0.34
CA LEU A 70 -7.15 0.02 -1.79
C LEU A 70 -6.00 -0.87 -2.27
N GLU A 71 -4.81 -0.67 -1.71
CA GLU A 71 -3.63 -1.46 -1.98
C GLU A 71 -3.82 -2.93 -1.57
N PHE A 72 -4.33 -3.15 -0.36
CA PHE A 72 -4.56 -4.49 0.17
C PHE A 72 -5.72 -5.19 -0.55
N GLU A 73 -6.80 -4.47 -0.87
CA GLU A 73 -7.90 -4.98 -1.69
C GLU A 73 -7.40 -5.47 -3.05
N PHE A 74 -6.56 -4.65 -3.72
CA PHE A 74 -6.01 -4.99 -5.03
C PHE A 74 -5.20 -6.29 -4.98
N VAL A 75 -4.28 -6.42 -4.03
CA VAL A 75 -3.46 -7.63 -3.89
C VAL A 75 -4.31 -8.83 -3.49
N ALA A 76 -5.21 -8.65 -2.51
CA ALA A 76 -6.07 -9.73 -2.02
C ALA A 76 -6.94 -10.32 -3.14
N LYS A 77 -7.47 -9.48 -4.06
CA LYS A 77 -8.20 -9.93 -5.25
C LYS A 77 -7.37 -10.91 -6.07
N TYR A 78 -6.15 -10.53 -6.43
CA TYR A 78 -5.32 -11.34 -7.32
C TYR A 78 -4.79 -12.61 -6.65
N LEU A 79 -4.45 -12.56 -5.35
CA LEU A 79 -4.08 -13.76 -4.61
C LEU A 79 -5.27 -14.73 -4.46
N TYR A 80 -6.48 -14.19 -4.26
CA TYR A 80 -7.70 -15.00 -4.21
C TYR A 80 -8.01 -15.70 -5.53
N GLU A 81 -7.83 -14.97 -6.66
CA GLU A 81 -8.08 -15.49 -8.01
C GLU A 81 -7.01 -16.52 -8.44
N SER A 82 -5.73 -16.23 -8.20
CA SER A 82 -4.60 -17.08 -8.63
C SER A 82 -4.34 -18.27 -7.69
N LYS A 83 -4.73 -18.19 -6.42
CA LYS A 83 -4.56 -19.22 -5.38
C LYS A 83 -3.13 -19.76 -5.30
N PRO A 84 -2.11 -18.92 -5.13
CA PRO A 84 -0.73 -19.34 -5.10
C PRO A 84 -0.46 -20.25 -3.90
N VAL A 85 0.38 -21.26 -4.08
CA VAL A 85 0.83 -22.15 -3.01
C VAL A 85 2.00 -21.55 -2.25
N SER A 86 2.88 -20.83 -2.95
CA SER A 86 4.06 -20.18 -2.39
C SER A 86 4.04 -18.68 -2.69
N ILE A 87 4.09 -17.85 -1.65
CA ILE A 87 4.12 -16.39 -1.75
C ILE A 87 5.43 -15.87 -1.17
N LEU A 88 6.11 -15.00 -1.93
CA LEU A 88 7.19 -14.16 -1.43
C LEU A 88 6.67 -12.74 -1.23
N ASP A 89 6.81 -12.22 -0.04
CA ASP A 89 6.60 -10.80 0.26
C ASP A 89 7.93 -10.08 0.43
N ILE A 90 8.07 -8.92 -0.19
CA ILE A 90 9.27 -8.08 -0.10
C ILE A 90 8.92 -6.72 0.46
N GLY A 91 9.21 -6.52 1.75
CA GLY A 91 9.13 -5.25 2.44
C GLY A 91 7.74 -4.63 2.59
N SER A 92 6.66 -5.39 2.43
CA SER A 92 5.30 -4.87 2.57
C SER A 92 4.93 -4.57 4.03
N TYR A 93 3.81 -3.89 4.19
CA TYR A 93 3.32 -3.47 5.50
C TYR A 93 2.90 -4.67 6.36
N ARG A 94 3.42 -4.76 7.58
CA ARG A 94 3.28 -5.94 8.46
C ARG A 94 1.83 -6.39 8.68
N HIS A 95 0.88 -5.48 8.83
CA HIS A 95 -0.52 -5.85 9.04
C HIS A 95 -1.13 -6.59 7.84
N PHE A 96 -0.70 -6.24 6.63
CA PHE A 96 -1.09 -6.98 5.43
C PHE A 96 -0.57 -8.41 5.45
N ILE A 97 0.71 -8.60 5.80
CA ILE A 97 1.32 -9.93 5.92
C ILE A 97 0.60 -10.78 6.95
N LEU A 98 0.27 -10.22 8.11
CA LEU A 98 -0.49 -10.94 9.15
C LEU A 98 -1.86 -11.40 8.63
N GLY A 99 -2.52 -10.60 7.80
CA GLY A 99 -3.76 -11.00 7.11
C GLY A 99 -3.55 -12.15 6.13
N LEU A 100 -2.47 -12.13 5.35
CA LEU A 100 -2.14 -13.21 4.42
C LEU A 100 -1.84 -14.54 5.13
N LEU A 101 -1.18 -14.49 6.27
CA LEU A 101 -0.83 -15.67 7.07
C LEU A 101 -2.06 -16.43 7.60
N ALA A 102 -3.25 -15.83 7.60
CA ALA A 102 -4.48 -16.52 7.91
C ALA A 102 -4.86 -17.58 6.84
N HIS A 103 -4.32 -17.48 5.63
CA HIS A 103 -4.72 -18.29 4.48
C HIS A 103 -3.56 -18.91 3.70
N TYR A 104 -2.33 -18.38 3.84
CA TYR A 104 -1.19 -18.74 3.02
C TYR A 104 0.07 -19.02 3.86
N ASN A 105 0.97 -19.83 3.30
CA ASN A 105 2.35 -19.86 3.74
C ASN A 105 3.09 -18.72 3.03
N VAL A 106 3.70 -17.82 3.79
CA VAL A 106 4.37 -16.63 3.25
C VAL A 106 5.84 -16.62 3.65
N THR A 107 6.71 -16.48 2.67
CA THR A 107 8.10 -16.11 2.90
C THR A 107 8.19 -14.59 2.87
N THR A 108 8.68 -13.97 3.95
CA THR A 108 8.81 -12.52 4.05
C THR A 108 10.28 -12.10 4.08
N VAL A 109 10.62 -11.14 3.22
CA VAL A 109 11.96 -10.55 3.14
C VAL A 109 11.92 -9.11 3.62
N ASP A 110 12.79 -8.77 4.56
CA ASP A 110 13.06 -7.39 4.98
C ASP A 110 14.57 -7.27 5.26
N ILE A 111 15.16 -6.12 4.96
CA ILE A 111 16.56 -5.84 5.31
C ILE A 111 16.76 -5.74 6.82
N ARG A 112 15.71 -5.40 7.53
CA ARG A 112 15.69 -5.32 9.01
C ARG A 112 15.31 -6.68 9.59
N GLY A 113 16.09 -7.14 10.54
CA GLY A 113 15.81 -8.42 11.22
C GLY A 113 14.43 -8.44 11.89
N ARG A 114 13.69 -9.53 11.65
CA ARG A 114 12.39 -9.79 12.27
C ARG A 114 12.32 -11.26 12.71
N LYS A 115 11.55 -11.52 13.77
CA LYS A 115 11.21 -12.88 14.17
C LYS A 115 9.84 -13.27 13.61
N SER A 116 9.73 -14.50 13.14
CA SER A 116 8.43 -15.11 12.84
C SER A 116 7.61 -15.23 14.14
N ILE A 117 6.30 -15.05 14.02
CA ILE A 117 5.35 -15.23 15.12
C ILE A 117 4.48 -16.48 14.88
N LEU A 118 4.31 -16.86 13.61
CA LEU A 118 3.48 -17.98 13.17
C LEU A 118 4.34 -19.00 12.41
N GLU A 119 3.99 -20.28 12.55
CA GLU A 119 4.73 -21.37 11.90
C GLU A 119 4.67 -21.33 10.37
N ASN A 120 3.61 -20.75 9.82
CA ASN A 120 3.45 -20.58 8.36
C ASN A 120 4.09 -19.28 7.81
N GLU A 121 4.89 -18.58 8.60
CA GLU A 121 5.73 -17.48 8.14
C GLU A 121 7.21 -17.88 8.14
N ASN A 122 7.83 -17.90 6.96
CA ASN A 122 9.27 -18.00 6.83
C ASN A 122 9.87 -16.59 6.69
N VAL A 123 10.63 -16.15 7.70
CA VAL A 123 11.24 -14.81 7.71
C VAL A 123 12.71 -14.90 7.29
N VAL A 124 13.07 -14.19 6.24
CA VAL A 124 14.43 -14.09 5.72
C VAL A 124 14.92 -12.65 5.79
N THR A 125 15.98 -12.41 6.53
CA THR A 125 16.63 -11.10 6.58
C THR A 125 17.70 -11.04 5.50
N CYS A 126 17.40 -10.37 4.39
CA CYS A 126 18.35 -10.15 3.31
C CYS A 126 18.03 -8.87 2.52
N ASN A 127 18.98 -8.47 1.69
CA ASN A 127 18.78 -7.36 0.76
C ASN A 127 17.99 -7.84 -0.47
N ALA A 128 16.93 -7.13 -0.82
CA ALA A 128 16.10 -7.45 -1.99
C ALA A 128 16.86 -7.44 -3.33
N LYS A 129 18.03 -6.79 -3.39
CA LYS A 129 18.92 -6.79 -4.57
C LYS A 129 19.61 -8.14 -4.82
N ALA A 130 19.60 -9.04 -3.83
CA ALA A 130 20.29 -10.33 -3.87
C ALA A 130 19.52 -11.34 -3.03
N LEU A 131 18.39 -11.79 -3.55
CA LEU A 131 17.51 -12.73 -2.87
C LEU A 131 18.18 -14.12 -2.79
N GLN A 132 18.14 -14.73 -1.62
CA GLN A 132 18.78 -16.02 -1.34
C GLN A 132 17.86 -17.20 -1.70
N PHE A 133 17.15 -17.08 -2.82
CA PHE A 133 16.26 -18.12 -3.35
C PHE A 133 16.67 -18.54 -4.75
N SER A 134 16.38 -19.77 -5.11
CA SER A 134 16.59 -20.27 -6.48
C SER A 134 15.65 -19.56 -7.46
N ASP A 135 15.99 -19.60 -8.73
CA ASP A 135 15.12 -19.17 -9.81
C ASP A 135 13.80 -19.95 -9.77
N ASN A 136 12.71 -19.31 -10.15
CA ASN A 136 11.40 -19.96 -10.29
C ASN A 136 10.90 -20.65 -9.01
N SER A 137 11.06 -20.01 -7.85
CA SER A 137 10.72 -20.59 -6.53
C SER A 137 9.31 -20.29 -6.06
N PHE A 138 8.72 -19.17 -6.50
CA PHE A 138 7.45 -18.67 -5.96
C PHE A 138 6.36 -18.58 -7.02
N ASP A 139 5.12 -18.91 -6.64
CA ASP A 139 3.94 -18.75 -7.49
C ASP A 139 3.47 -17.29 -7.54
N ALA A 140 3.71 -16.55 -6.46
CA ALA A 140 3.44 -15.12 -6.40
C ALA A 140 4.53 -14.35 -5.65
N VAL A 141 4.83 -13.15 -6.14
CA VAL A 141 5.70 -12.16 -5.48
C VAL A 141 4.89 -10.91 -5.23
N VAL A 142 4.91 -10.42 -3.99
CA VAL A 142 4.21 -9.21 -3.55
C VAL A 142 5.23 -8.20 -3.02
N SER A 143 5.11 -6.93 -3.44
CA SER A 143 5.98 -5.85 -2.95
C SER A 143 5.22 -4.51 -2.89
N LEU A 144 4.77 -4.13 -1.71
CA LEU A 144 3.92 -2.94 -1.52
C LEU A 144 4.73 -1.78 -0.98
N GLU A 145 4.88 -0.72 -1.81
CA GLU A 145 5.60 0.51 -1.48
C GLU A 145 7.06 0.27 -1.00
N CYS A 146 7.71 -0.82 -1.47
CA CYS A 146 9.10 -1.14 -1.12
C CYS A 146 10.09 -0.52 -2.10
N LEU A 147 9.89 -0.71 -3.41
CA LEU A 147 10.78 -0.26 -4.49
C LEU A 147 11.27 1.18 -4.35
N PRO A 148 10.41 2.17 -4.00
CA PRO A 148 10.82 3.56 -3.91
C PRO A 148 11.93 3.84 -2.90
N HIS A 149 12.12 2.95 -1.93
CA HIS A 149 12.99 3.19 -0.78
C HIS A 149 14.36 2.51 -0.89
N LEU A 150 14.52 1.55 -1.79
CA LEU A 150 15.71 0.71 -1.87
C LEU A 150 16.95 1.51 -2.28
N GLY A 151 18.07 1.24 -1.63
CA GLY A 151 19.36 1.86 -1.93
C GLY A 151 19.51 3.32 -1.53
N LEU A 152 18.61 3.85 -0.68
CA LEU A 152 18.63 5.23 -0.22
C LEU A 152 19.05 5.38 1.25
N LEU A 153 19.65 4.37 1.86
CA LEU A 153 20.12 4.35 3.25
C LEU A 153 19.02 4.49 4.30
N ARG A 154 17.75 4.39 3.91
CA ARG A 154 16.63 4.67 4.82
C ARG A 154 16.46 3.60 5.90
N TYR A 155 16.72 2.36 5.56
CA TYR A 155 16.49 1.21 6.44
C TYR A 155 17.76 0.46 6.83
N GLY A 156 18.92 1.12 6.69
CA GLY A 156 20.22 0.51 6.93
C GLY A 156 20.76 -0.30 5.75
N ASP A 157 20.15 -0.13 4.60
CA ASP A 157 20.61 -0.62 3.31
C ASP A 157 21.80 0.19 2.77
N ASP A 158 22.56 -0.39 1.84
CA ASP A 158 23.67 0.31 1.19
C ASP A 158 23.18 1.39 0.22
N PHE A 159 24.00 2.42 0.02
CA PHE A 159 23.76 3.40 -1.04
C PHE A 159 23.95 2.75 -2.41
N ASP A 160 22.88 2.69 -3.18
CA ASP A 160 22.88 2.11 -4.52
C ASP A 160 21.71 2.68 -5.34
N LEU A 161 21.99 3.55 -6.28
CA LEU A 161 20.95 4.19 -7.08
C LEU A 161 20.18 3.22 -7.99
N ASP A 162 20.74 2.05 -8.29
CA ASP A 162 20.13 1.01 -9.11
C ASP A 162 19.49 -0.10 -8.27
N ALA A 163 19.38 0.09 -6.95
CA ALA A 163 18.90 -0.94 -6.04
C ALA A 163 17.47 -1.42 -6.36
N ASP A 164 16.62 -0.52 -6.77
CA ASP A 164 15.25 -0.80 -7.19
C ASP A 164 15.19 -1.65 -8.46
N ILE A 165 16.02 -1.33 -9.47
CA ILE A 165 16.13 -2.11 -10.71
C ILE A 165 16.67 -3.52 -10.41
N LYS A 166 17.71 -3.63 -9.58
CA LYS A 166 18.29 -4.92 -9.18
C LYS A 166 17.28 -5.76 -8.41
N ALA A 167 16.57 -5.15 -7.46
CA ALA A 167 15.54 -5.85 -6.69
C ALA A 167 14.37 -6.30 -7.57
N PHE A 168 13.94 -5.47 -8.52
CA PHE A 168 12.87 -5.85 -9.44
C PHE A 168 13.28 -7.05 -10.32
N LYS A 169 14.53 -7.08 -10.82
CA LYS A 169 15.09 -8.25 -11.54
C LYS A 169 15.09 -9.50 -10.66
N GLU A 170 15.44 -9.39 -9.39
CA GLU A 170 15.39 -10.50 -8.45
C GLU A 170 13.95 -10.99 -8.21
N MET A 171 12.96 -10.08 -8.11
CA MET A 171 11.55 -10.45 -8.03
C MET A 171 11.12 -11.30 -9.22
N ILE A 172 11.51 -10.89 -10.43
CA ILE A 172 11.22 -11.65 -11.67
C ILE A 172 11.97 -12.99 -11.66
N ARG A 173 13.26 -13.02 -11.30
CA ARG A 173 14.08 -14.24 -11.29
C ARG A 173 13.49 -15.33 -10.39
N VAL A 174 13.01 -14.96 -9.22
CA VAL A 174 12.46 -15.94 -8.26
C VAL A 174 11.00 -16.29 -8.53
N LEU A 175 10.32 -15.56 -9.40
CA LEU A 175 8.94 -15.83 -9.80
C LEU A 175 8.92 -16.96 -10.83
N LYS A 176 8.03 -17.93 -10.65
CA LYS A 176 7.83 -19.04 -11.61
C LYS A 176 7.26 -18.53 -12.93
N PRO A 177 7.54 -19.19 -14.06
CA PRO A 177 6.78 -18.93 -15.29
C PRO A 177 5.27 -19.08 -15.07
N GLY A 178 4.50 -18.09 -15.54
CA GLY A 178 3.07 -17.99 -15.26
C GLY A 178 2.71 -17.49 -13.84
N GLY A 179 3.72 -17.22 -13.02
CA GLY A 179 3.53 -16.67 -11.67
C GLY A 179 3.08 -15.21 -11.69
N LEU A 180 2.57 -14.76 -10.57
CA LEU A 180 1.96 -13.44 -10.41
C LEU A 180 2.90 -12.50 -9.65
N LEU A 181 3.25 -11.36 -10.26
CA LEU A 181 3.90 -10.24 -9.57
C LEU A 181 2.86 -9.15 -9.27
N VAL A 182 2.68 -8.81 -8.00
CA VAL A 182 1.84 -7.67 -7.59
C VAL A 182 2.67 -6.70 -6.78
N PHE A 183 2.74 -5.47 -7.24
CA PHE A 183 3.50 -4.45 -6.52
C PHE A 183 2.81 -3.08 -6.56
N SER A 184 3.20 -2.23 -5.65
CA SER A 184 2.78 -0.82 -5.64
C SER A 184 3.98 0.11 -5.53
N THR A 185 3.85 1.29 -6.11
CA THR A 185 4.89 2.30 -6.06
C THR A 185 4.34 3.72 -6.26
N ALA A 186 5.09 4.70 -5.78
CA ALA A 186 4.77 6.10 -6.01
C ALA A 186 5.16 6.52 -7.43
N ILE A 187 4.22 7.09 -8.18
CA ILE A 187 4.50 7.71 -9.47
C ILE A 187 4.12 9.19 -9.45
N THR A 188 4.76 9.96 -10.29
CA THR A 188 4.48 11.39 -10.49
C THR A 188 4.00 11.66 -11.91
N GLY A 189 3.10 12.63 -12.07
CA GLY A 189 2.73 13.17 -13.39
C GLY A 189 3.64 14.29 -13.85
N GLY A 190 4.68 14.63 -13.05
CA GLY A 190 5.74 15.57 -13.38
C GLY A 190 7.06 14.86 -13.64
N GLU A 191 8.18 15.56 -13.46
CA GLU A 191 9.50 14.95 -13.56
C GLU A 191 9.74 13.94 -12.45
N PRO A 192 10.35 12.77 -12.74
CA PRO A 192 10.74 11.81 -11.72
C PRO A 192 11.76 12.43 -10.77
N THR A 193 11.64 12.09 -9.47
CA THR A 193 12.48 12.69 -8.44
C THR A 193 12.98 11.68 -7.44
N ILE A 194 14.14 11.95 -6.85
CA ILE A 194 14.63 11.28 -5.65
C ILE A 194 14.57 12.29 -4.51
N ALA A 195 13.65 12.08 -3.56
CA ALA A 195 13.72 12.72 -2.26
C ALA A 195 14.74 11.93 -1.43
N PHE A 196 16.00 12.38 -1.39
CA PHE A 196 17.09 11.63 -0.81
C PHE A 196 16.83 11.24 0.64
N ASN A 197 17.22 10.00 0.97
CA ASN A 197 16.97 9.24 2.18
C ASN A 197 15.47 8.97 2.45
N ALA A 198 14.57 9.32 1.54
CA ALA A 198 13.15 9.08 1.71
C ALA A 198 12.59 8.13 0.64
N ARG A 199 12.53 8.56 -0.61
CA ARG A 199 11.92 7.74 -1.68
C ARG A 199 12.24 8.26 -3.08
N ARG A 200 11.98 7.41 -4.08
CA ARG A 200 11.83 7.77 -5.48
C ARG A 200 10.35 8.05 -5.79
N ASN A 201 10.10 8.98 -6.71
CA ASN A 201 8.83 9.13 -7.40
C ASN A 201 9.13 8.88 -8.87
N TYR A 202 8.61 7.80 -9.42
CA TYR A 202 8.88 7.36 -10.78
C TYR A 202 8.01 8.09 -11.79
N SER A 203 8.47 8.19 -13.05
CA SER A 203 7.54 8.40 -14.15
C SER A 203 6.82 7.09 -14.49
N TYR A 204 5.74 7.20 -15.26
CA TYR A 204 5.02 6.01 -15.73
C TYR A 204 5.90 5.14 -16.63
N GLU A 205 6.64 5.77 -17.52
CA GLU A 205 7.53 5.12 -18.47
C GLU A 205 8.60 4.29 -17.75
N MET A 206 9.22 4.85 -16.70
CA MET A 206 10.22 4.11 -15.90
C MET A 206 9.65 2.80 -15.32
N ILE A 207 8.39 2.82 -14.88
CA ILE A 207 7.76 1.59 -14.37
C ILE A 207 7.44 0.62 -15.50
N ARG A 208 6.96 1.12 -16.64
CA ARG A 208 6.72 0.24 -17.82
C ARG A 208 8.01 -0.39 -18.34
N ASP A 209 9.13 0.34 -18.29
CA ASP A 209 10.44 -0.21 -18.65
C ASP A 209 10.89 -1.32 -17.68
N LEU A 210 10.62 -1.17 -16.37
CA LEU A 210 10.88 -2.23 -15.39
C LEU A 210 10.04 -3.49 -15.68
N CYS A 211 8.78 -3.32 -16.08
CA CYS A 211 7.85 -4.41 -16.40
C CYS A 211 8.07 -5.01 -17.81
N HIS A 212 9.10 -4.55 -18.54
CA HIS A 212 9.37 -5.10 -19.88
C HIS A 212 9.59 -6.60 -19.84
N GLY A 213 8.85 -7.35 -20.66
CA GLY A 213 8.90 -8.81 -20.69
C GLY A 213 7.90 -9.50 -19.74
N LEU A 214 7.12 -8.74 -18.98
CA LEU A 214 5.98 -9.25 -18.22
C LEU A 214 4.67 -9.01 -18.99
N ASP A 215 3.71 -9.90 -18.81
CA ASP A 215 2.35 -9.70 -19.32
C ASP A 215 1.55 -8.85 -18.37
N TYR A 216 1.01 -7.78 -18.90
CA TYR A 216 0.14 -6.87 -18.18
C TYR A 216 -1.19 -7.53 -17.83
N VAL A 217 -1.60 -7.45 -16.57
CA VAL A 217 -2.91 -7.91 -16.08
C VAL A 217 -3.84 -6.74 -15.75
N GLU A 218 -3.49 -5.93 -14.78
CA GLU A 218 -4.28 -4.76 -14.38
C GLU A 218 -3.40 -3.72 -13.67
N GLU A 219 -3.78 -2.47 -13.78
CA GLU A 219 -3.23 -1.39 -12.94
C GLU A 219 -4.35 -0.52 -12.38
N LYS A 220 -4.18 -0.06 -11.14
CA LYS A 220 -5.07 0.91 -10.49
C LYS A 220 -4.28 2.10 -10.00
N TYR A 221 -4.96 3.24 -9.90
CA TYR A 221 -4.38 4.51 -9.46
C TYR A 221 -5.13 5.08 -8.28
N HIS A 222 -4.41 5.57 -7.30
CA HIS A 222 -4.99 6.34 -6.22
C HIS A 222 -4.28 7.69 -6.09
N LEU A 223 -5.05 8.79 -6.11
CA LEU A 223 -4.52 10.14 -5.94
C LEU A 223 -4.38 10.47 -4.45
N CYS A 224 -3.15 10.59 -3.97
CA CYS A 224 -2.87 11.08 -2.63
C CYS A 224 -3.05 12.60 -2.57
N ARG A 225 -3.98 13.09 -1.74
CA ARG A 225 -4.34 14.53 -1.63
C ARG A 225 -3.46 15.35 -0.67
N ASN A 226 -2.27 14.93 -0.32
CA ASN A 226 -1.42 15.66 0.62
C ASN A 226 -0.52 16.71 -0.06
N GLY A 227 -1.08 17.58 -0.91
CA GLY A 227 -0.37 18.73 -1.48
C GLY A 227 0.70 18.41 -2.51
N HIS A 228 1.17 17.21 -2.62
CA HIS A 228 2.01 16.67 -3.68
C HIS A 228 1.17 15.80 -4.61
N ARG A 229 1.39 15.95 -5.92
CA ARG A 229 0.67 15.22 -6.98
C ARG A 229 1.16 13.77 -7.10
N ASP A 230 1.38 13.11 -5.98
CA ASP A 230 1.85 11.74 -5.95
C ASP A 230 0.65 10.82 -6.19
N VAL A 231 0.76 9.99 -7.19
CA VAL A 231 -0.18 8.93 -7.49
C VAL A 231 0.47 7.63 -7.05
N VAL A 232 -0.19 6.87 -6.18
CA VAL A 232 0.22 5.49 -5.90
C VAL A 232 -0.43 4.60 -6.94
N ARG A 233 0.35 3.76 -7.59
CA ARG A 233 -0.11 2.76 -8.55
C ARG A 233 0.04 1.38 -7.98
N PHE A 234 -0.94 0.56 -8.29
CA PHE A 234 -0.94 -0.87 -8.05
C PHE A 234 -0.81 -1.57 -9.39
N PHE A 235 0.10 -2.53 -9.49
CA PHE A 235 0.35 -3.29 -10.69
C PHE A 235 0.16 -4.76 -10.39
N ALA A 236 -0.55 -5.46 -11.26
CA ALA A 236 -0.54 -6.91 -11.35
C ALA A 236 0.00 -7.31 -12.73
N GLU A 237 1.05 -8.10 -12.73
CA GLU A 237 1.75 -8.56 -13.91
C GLU A 237 1.96 -10.08 -13.80
N THR A 238 1.93 -10.78 -14.90
CA THR A 238 2.28 -12.20 -14.93
C THR A 238 3.57 -12.42 -15.70
N TRP A 239 4.38 -13.36 -15.23
CA TRP A 239 5.60 -13.74 -15.90
C TRP A 239 5.34 -14.84 -16.91
N GLN A 240 5.59 -14.60 -18.21
CA GLN A 240 5.70 -15.65 -19.21
C GLN A 240 7.19 -15.89 -19.51
N ALA A 241 7.63 -17.14 -19.37
CA ALA A 241 8.92 -17.52 -19.90
C ALA A 241 8.82 -17.53 -21.43
N CYS A 242 9.67 -16.75 -22.10
CA CYS A 242 9.92 -16.89 -23.54
C CYS A 242 10.60 -18.22 -23.85
#